data_fddca433eb8222323eb438927f3ccf61
#
_entry.id   fddca433eb8222323eb438927f3ccf61
#
_cell.length_a   1.000
_cell.length_b   1.000
_cell.length_c   1.000
_cell.angle_alpha   90.00
_cell.angle_beta   90.00
_cell.angle_gamma   90.00
#
_symmetry.space_group_name_H-M   'P 1'
#
loop_
_entity.id
_entity.type
_entity.pdbx_description
1 polymer ?
#
loop_
_entity_poly.entity_id
_entity_poly.type
_entity_poly.pdbx_seq_one_letter_code
_entity_poly.pdbx_strand_id
1 'polypeptide(L)'
;MRRIFSPLMLGVALVAAGCAAEGSADAGAPIVDVEVLSRSAGPTTPTTTAPVVSTTPIPPPTSTTPTTTTTTTTTTTVPVNPVCSSADFAAAGEIPEAQALASRIEAAIAHPGFAGHDVSVSVWVDGWGEVATHNPDLRLFPASNQKVLTAIGANELLDLEASLTTEIELFGNDLIIRAAADPTLTFPRLLGAIDSARPAIGDSIDRVILDVTEFPQGPEADGWLDWHMPQFVGPLSALMLENNRWTQSETLLQNPDLVNGDRIASFLEERGISVGTVAVARLVSPAAGRPIARVESAPIGSLVRTMLLSSDNQHADLLLMELGRVASGRGTLEDGAEALEAVLFESCGSLDGLIDDGSGLSRGNMRSARSFVQSMAALHGTPEGDLLRSQLPVGGVSGTLAGRFGGANAGLVQAKTGTILNGRSLSGWARMANGRDAIFSVIVNGEDGATSGSVGAIDALVREIIVNATPPEPASLANAE
;
A
#
# COMPACT_ATOMS: atom_id res chain seq x y z
N MET A 1 8.47 11.41 -25.27
CA MET A 1 9.43 10.45 -25.87
C MET A 1 9.52 9.27 -24.93
N ARG A 2 8.91 8.16 -25.29
CA ARG A 2 8.96 6.94 -24.48
C ARG A 2 10.42 6.47 -24.38
N ARG A 3 10.98 6.48 -23.17
CA ARG A 3 12.26 5.83 -22.90
C ARG A 3 12.03 4.33 -22.83
N ILE A 4 12.61 3.60 -23.75
CA ILE A 4 12.59 2.14 -23.82
C ILE A 4 13.55 1.64 -22.73
N PHE A 5 13.00 0.99 -21.68
CA PHE A 5 13.79 0.26 -20.70
C PHE A 5 14.44 -0.95 -21.36
N SER A 6 15.76 -1.03 -21.35
CA SER A 6 16.49 -2.27 -21.65
C SER A 6 16.68 -3.04 -20.35
N PRO A 7 16.21 -4.29 -20.24
CA PRO A 7 16.49 -5.10 -19.07
C PRO A 7 17.95 -5.50 -19.04
N LEU A 8 18.62 -5.20 -17.94
CA LEU A 8 19.97 -5.68 -17.65
C LEU A 8 19.88 -7.17 -17.33
N MET A 9 20.25 -8.02 -18.27
CA MET A 9 20.30 -9.46 -18.10
C MET A 9 21.46 -9.83 -17.14
N LEU A 10 21.13 -10.19 -15.90
CA LEU A 10 22.07 -10.88 -15.02
C LEU A 10 21.99 -12.37 -15.34
N GLY A 11 22.97 -12.86 -16.10
CA GLY A 11 23.04 -14.26 -16.51
C GLY A 11 23.42 -15.19 -15.35
N VAL A 12 22.49 -16.00 -14.90
CA VAL A 12 22.76 -17.19 -14.08
C VAL A 12 22.88 -18.39 -15.03
N ALA A 13 24.05 -18.97 -15.12
CA ALA A 13 24.31 -20.17 -15.89
C ALA A 13 23.71 -21.41 -15.20
N LEU A 14 22.67 -21.98 -15.80
CA LEU A 14 22.13 -23.28 -15.41
C LEU A 14 22.91 -24.39 -16.10
N VAL A 15 23.56 -25.25 -15.34
CA VAL A 15 24.16 -26.51 -15.82
C VAL A 15 23.04 -27.52 -15.98
N ALA A 16 22.75 -27.90 -17.23
CA ALA A 16 21.82 -28.97 -17.55
C ALA A 16 22.55 -30.32 -17.44
N ALA A 17 22.10 -31.18 -16.52
CA ALA A 17 22.40 -32.60 -16.53
C ALA A 17 21.19 -33.34 -17.10
N GLY A 18 21.32 -33.87 -18.32
CA GLY A 18 20.31 -34.71 -18.95
C GLY A 18 20.30 -36.12 -18.41
N CYS A 19 19.11 -36.67 -18.16
CA CYS A 19 18.83 -38.11 -18.23
C CYS A 19 17.44 -38.29 -18.85
N ALA A 20 17.41 -38.91 -20.01
CA ALA A 20 16.19 -39.35 -20.66
C ALA A 20 15.65 -40.61 -19.95
N ALA A 21 14.37 -40.61 -19.61
CA ALA A 21 13.59 -41.83 -19.34
C ALA A 21 12.20 -41.62 -19.96
N GLU A 22 11.90 -42.43 -20.98
CA GLU A 22 10.55 -42.57 -21.54
C GLU A 22 9.66 -43.32 -20.54
N GLY A 23 8.49 -42.76 -20.22
CA GLY A 23 7.49 -43.39 -19.36
C GLY A 23 6.16 -42.63 -19.50
N SER A 24 5.16 -43.31 -19.97
CA SER A 24 3.77 -42.97 -20.30
C SER A 24 3.11 -41.89 -19.46
N ALA A 25 2.31 -41.05 -20.18
CA ALA A 25 1.52 -39.94 -19.71
C ALA A 25 0.47 -40.31 -18.66
N ASP A 26 0.67 -39.77 -17.47
CA ASP A 26 -0.38 -39.33 -16.58
C ASP A 26 0.11 -37.95 -16.10
N ALA A 27 -0.27 -36.91 -16.87
CA ALA A 27 0.22 -35.56 -16.65
C ALA A 27 -0.67 -34.83 -15.64
N GLY A 28 -0.52 -35.17 -14.35
CA GLY A 28 -0.90 -34.28 -13.27
C GLY A 28 0.03 -33.07 -13.30
N ALA A 29 -0.51 -31.85 -13.11
CA ALA A 29 0.31 -30.65 -13.02
C ALA A 29 1.43 -30.82 -11.99
N PRO A 30 2.68 -30.45 -12.29
CA PRO A 30 3.73 -30.47 -11.31
C PRO A 30 3.44 -29.40 -10.24
N ILE A 31 2.96 -29.86 -9.10
CA ILE A 31 2.71 -29.04 -7.92
C ILE A 31 3.95 -29.11 -7.06
N VAL A 32 4.60 -27.96 -6.82
CA VAL A 32 5.68 -27.81 -5.84
C VAL A 32 5.12 -27.02 -4.66
N ASP A 33 5.16 -27.59 -3.48
CA ASP A 33 4.58 -27.12 -2.23
C ASP A 33 3.07 -26.94 -2.23
N VAL A 34 2.35 -28.02 -1.94
CA VAL A 34 0.92 -27.99 -1.62
C VAL A 34 0.77 -28.05 -0.12
N GLU A 35 0.38 -26.97 0.49
CA GLU A 35 -0.27 -27.04 1.79
C GLU A 35 -1.71 -27.51 1.56
N VAL A 36 -1.90 -28.84 1.49
CA VAL A 36 -3.25 -29.41 1.39
C VAL A 36 -3.88 -29.35 2.78
N LEU A 37 -4.64 -28.30 3.01
CA LEU A 37 -5.56 -28.25 4.15
C LEU A 37 -6.83 -28.99 3.73
N SER A 38 -6.94 -30.26 4.17
CA SER A 38 -8.09 -31.11 3.88
C SER A 38 -9.36 -30.59 4.57
N ARG A 39 -10.48 -30.51 3.87
CA ARG A 39 -11.82 -30.37 4.47
C ARG A 39 -12.00 -31.41 5.59
N SER A 40 -12.24 -30.95 6.82
CA SER A 40 -12.76 -31.80 7.89
C SER A 40 -14.17 -32.24 7.52
N ALA A 41 -14.41 -33.52 7.31
CA ALA A 41 -15.72 -34.09 7.03
C ALA A 41 -16.66 -33.80 8.20
N GLY A 42 -17.74 -33.05 7.97
CA GLY A 42 -18.98 -32.91 8.71
C GLY A 42 -18.94 -32.64 10.22
N PRO A 43 -19.98 -31.99 10.79
CA PRO A 43 -19.99 -31.60 12.19
C PRO A 43 -20.09 -32.82 13.11
N THR A 44 -19.02 -33.20 13.77
CA THR A 44 -19.08 -34.04 14.97
C THR A 44 -19.39 -33.15 16.16
N THR A 45 -20.49 -33.44 16.82
CA THR A 45 -20.94 -32.81 18.07
C THR A 45 -19.80 -32.71 19.08
N PRO A 46 -19.49 -31.53 19.66
CA PRO A 46 -18.43 -31.45 20.64
C PRO A 46 -18.87 -32.06 21.97
N THR A 47 -18.21 -33.12 22.38
CA THR A 47 -18.28 -33.63 23.75
C THR A 47 -17.41 -32.73 24.63
N THR A 48 -18.06 -31.95 25.47
CA THR A 48 -17.44 -31.03 26.44
C THR A 48 -16.69 -31.84 27.49
N THR A 49 -15.37 -31.86 27.47
CA THR A 49 -14.55 -32.21 28.63
C THR A 49 -13.74 -30.99 29.02
N ALA A 50 -14.04 -30.47 30.22
CA ALA A 50 -13.35 -29.33 30.80
C ALA A 50 -11.88 -29.67 31.11
N PRO A 51 -10.93 -28.75 30.82
CA PRO A 51 -9.55 -28.96 31.21
C PRO A 51 -9.35 -28.68 32.70
N VAL A 52 -8.70 -29.61 33.36
CA VAL A 52 -8.21 -29.47 34.73
C VAL A 52 -7.03 -28.51 34.73
N VAL A 53 -7.20 -27.36 35.38
CA VAL A 53 -6.12 -26.38 35.59
C VAL A 53 -5.17 -26.92 36.67
N SER A 54 -3.93 -27.25 36.28
CA SER A 54 -2.83 -27.53 37.19
C SER A 54 -2.07 -26.24 37.46
N THR A 55 -2.18 -25.70 38.66
CA THR A 55 -1.44 -24.53 39.11
C THR A 55 -0.05 -24.96 39.61
N THR A 56 0.99 -24.65 38.84
CA THR A 56 2.38 -24.69 39.33
C THR A 56 2.82 -23.25 39.62
N PRO A 57 3.47 -22.95 40.78
CA PRO A 57 3.88 -21.58 41.12
C PRO A 57 5.10 -21.14 40.30
N ILE A 58 5.02 -19.89 39.79
CA ILE A 58 6.12 -19.19 39.09
C ILE A 58 7.13 -18.69 40.13
N PRO A 59 8.43 -18.96 40.00
CA PRO A 59 9.46 -18.37 40.86
C PRO A 59 9.66 -16.88 40.54
N PRO A 60 10.09 -16.05 41.52
CA PRO A 60 10.27 -14.62 41.35
C PRO A 60 11.45 -14.28 40.42
N PRO A 61 11.42 -13.14 39.71
CA PRO A 61 12.46 -12.76 38.78
C PRO A 61 13.75 -12.38 39.51
N THR A 62 14.85 -12.96 39.04
CA THR A 62 16.21 -12.62 39.48
C THR A 62 16.61 -11.27 38.90
N SER A 63 17.01 -10.35 39.76
CA SER A 63 17.56 -9.03 39.40
C SER A 63 18.88 -9.20 38.63
N THR A 64 18.90 -8.81 37.36
CA THR A 64 20.11 -8.67 36.57
C THR A 64 20.51 -7.19 36.46
N THR A 65 21.71 -6.89 36.90
CA THR A 65 22.36 -5.58 36.77
C THR A 65 22.46 -5.17 35.30
N PRO A 66 22.16 -3.91 34.91
CA PRO A 66 22.27 -3.52 33.49
C PRO A 66 23.73 -3.46 33.05
N THR A 67 24.07 -4.28 32.07
CA THR A 67 25.33 -4.17 31.34
C THR A 67 25.21 -3.00 30.37
N THR A 68 26.04 -1.99 30.54
CA THR A 68 26.12 -0.83 29.64
C THR A 68 26.65 -1.27 28.29
N THR A 69 25.77 -1.48 27.32
CA THR A 69 26.14 -1.72 25.93
C THR A 69 26.42 -0.39 25.26
N THR A 70 27.67 -0.15 24.91
CA THR A 70 28.09 1.01 24.12
C THR A 70 27.53 0.82 22.70
N THR A 71 26.43 1.47 22.37
CA THR A 71 25.88 1.50 21.02
C THR A 71 26.79 2.35 20.13
N THR A 72 27.55 1.70 19.27
CA THR A 72 28.28 2.38 18.19
C THR A 72 27.24 2.81 17.15
N THR A 73 26.93 4.09 17.11
CA THR A 73 26.05 4.67 16.08
C THR A 73 26.79 4.59 14.73
N THR A 74 26.50 3.58 13.95
CA THR A 74 26.92 3.52 12.55
C THR A 74 26.04 4.51 11.80
N THR A 75 26.58 5.62 11.37
CA THR A 75 25.91 6.55 10.46
C THR A 75 25.78 5.87 9.12
N THR A 76 24.65 5.26 8.87
CA THR A 76 24.30 4.71 7.54
C THR A 76 24.06 5.92 6.63
N THR A 77 24.94 6.15 5.67
CA THR A 77 24.73 7.18 4.65
C THR A 77 23.62 6.70 3.74
N VAL A 78 22.54 7.49 3.64
CA VAL A 78 21.45 7.23 2.68
C VAL A 78 22.03 7.29 1.26
N PRO A 79 21.77 6.28 0.40
CA PRO A 79 22.24 6.32 -0.99
C PRO A 79 21.66 7.54 -1.71
N VAL A 80 22.49 8.25 -2.47
CA VAL A 80 22.07 9.38 -3.29
C VAL A 80 22.35 9.03 -4.75
N ASN A 81 21.35 9.19 -5.62
CA ASN A 81 21.52 9.02 -7.04
C ASN A 81 22.48 10.13 -7.57
N PRO A 82 23.62 9.78 -8.16
CA PRO A 82 24.61 10.76 -8.63
C PRO A 82 24.11 11.64 -9.80
N VAL A 83 23.01 11.26 -10.45
CA VAL A 83 22.37 12.05 -11.51
C VAL A 83 21.45 13.13 -10.93
N CYS A 84 21.05 13.00 -9.66
CA CYS A 84 20.14 13.94 -9.04
C CYS A 84 20.86 15.20 -8.56
N SER A 85 20.31 16.36 -8.92
CA SER A 85 20.86 17.65 -8.50
C SER A 85 20.43 17.96 -7.06
N SER A 86 21.40 18.10 -6.17
CA SER A 86 21.15 18.61 -4.80
C SER A 86 20.82 20.12 -4.80
N ALA A 87 21.05 20.81 -5.93
CA ALA A 87 20.80 22.26 -6.04
C ALA A 87 19.31 22.62 -6.00
N ASP A 88 18.46 21.71 -6.48
CA ASP A 88 17.01 21.96 -6.53
C ASP A 88 16.36 21.88 -5.12
N PHE A 89 17.06 21.34 -4.14
CA PHE A 89 16.63 21.26 -2.76
C PHE A 89 17.49 22.11 -1.78
N ALA A 90 18.26 23.04 -2.33
CA ALA A 90 19.02 23.98 -1.51
C ALA A 90 18.07 24.88 -0.68
N ALA A 91 18.54 25.32 0.47
CA ALA A 91 17.80 26.29 1.26
C ALA A 91 17.55 27.57 0.44
N ALA A 92 16.38 28.17 0.62
CA ALA A 92 16.03 29.43 -0.03
C ALA A 92 17.08 30.50 0.31
N GLY A 93 17.56 31.19 -0.72
CA GLY A 93 18.50 32.28 -0.55
C GLY A 93 17.89 33.51 0.15
N GLU A 94 18.57 34.66 0.07
CA GLU A 94 18.07 35.93 0.62
C GLU A 94 16.92 36.52 -0.22
N ILE A 95 15.77 35.78 -0.28
CA ILE A 95 14.54 36.19 -0.96
C ILE A 95 13.58 36.74 0.10
N PRO A 96 13.22 38.03 0.07
CA PRO A 96 12.39 38.64 1.12
C PRO A 96 11.04 37.96 1.31
N GLU A 97 10.39 37.52 0.24
CA GLU A 97 9.11 36.82 0.27
C GLU A 97 9.24 35.41 0.89
N ALA A 98 10.36 34.73 0.64
CA ALA A 98 10.66 33.43 1.25
C ALA A 98 10.90 33.60 2.77
N GLN A 99 11.64 34.63 3.17
CA GLN A 99 11.86 34.95 4.59
C GLN A 99 10.56 35.32 5.31
N ALA A 100 9.67 36.08 4.63
CA ALA A 100 8.36 36.41 5.17
C ALA A 100 7.48 35.16 5.34
N LEU A 101 7.52 34.22 4.40
CA LEU A 101 6.83 32.93 4.53
C LEU A 101 7.43 32.09 5.67
N ALA A 102 8.75 31.98 5.75
CA ALA A 102 9.43 31.27 6.84
C ALA A 102 9.01 31.78 8.23
N SER A 103 8.98 33.10 8.40
CA SER A 103 8.56 33.72 9.68
C SER A 103 7.10 33.41 10.03
N ARG A 104 6.19 33.40 9.05
CA ARG A 104 4.80 32.99 9.29
C ARG A 104 4.65 31.52 9.65
N ILE A 105 5.38 30.63 8.99
CA ILE A 105 5.39 29.19 9.30
C ILE A 105 5.97 28.96 10.72
N GLU A 106 7.06 29.63 11.08
CA GLU A 106 7.65 29.56 12.42
C GLU A 106 6.64 30.00 13.49
N ALA A 107 5.93 31.11 13.26
CA ALA A 107 4.85 31.56 14.15
C ALA A 107 3.70 30.53 14.24
N ALA A 108 3.34 29.89 13.14
CA ALA A 108 2.28 28.88 13.11
C ALA A 108 2.65 27.59 13.87
N ILE A 109 3.94 27.24 13.96
CA ILE A 109 4.42 26.09 14.75
C ILE A 109 4.18 26.30 16.26
N ALA A 110 4.09 27.54 16.73
CA ALA A 110 3.71 27.84 18.11
C ALA A 110 2.24 27.59 18.44
N HIS A 111 1.43 27.11 17.48
CA HIS A 111 0.01 26.82 17.69
C HIS A 111 -0.18 25.75 18.80
N PRO A 112 -1.12 25.97 19.77
CA PRO A 112 -1.33 25.04 20.89
C PRO A 112 -1.60 23.56 20.48
N GLY A 113 -2.13 23.33 19.28
CA GLY A 113 -2.35 21.99 18.74
C GLY A 113 -1.08 21.21 18.38
N PHE A 114 0.10 21.83 18.45
CA PHE A 114 1.40 21.16 18.31
C PHE A 114 2.10 20.97 19.67
N ALA A 115 1.62 21.60 20.72
CA ALA A 115 2.28 21.57 22.03
C ALA A 115 2.32 20.14 22.61
N GLY A 116 3.50 19.70 23.03
CA GLY A 116 3.71 18.37 23.62
C GLY A 116 3.75 17.23 22.61
N HIS A 117 3.82 17.52 21.31
CA HIS A 117 3.93 16.54 20.25
C HIS A 117 5.28 16.62 19.53
N ASP A 118 5.70 15.51 18.94
CA ASP A 118 6.78 15.49 17.98
C ASP A 118 6.25 16.02 16.64
N VAL A 119 6.86 17.06 16.11
CA VAL A 119 6.44 17.75 14.90
C VAL A 119 7.58 17.82 13.90
N SER A 120 7.34 17.36 12.69
CA SER A 120 8.24 17.47 11.54
C SER A 120 7.56 18.30 10.45
N VAL A 121 8.20 19.36 9.97
CA VAL A 121 7.69 20.26 8.93
C VAL A 121 8.78 20.55 7.91
N SER A 122 8.43 20.50 6.63
CA SER A 122 9.23 21.01 5.53
C SER A 122 8.32 21.69 4.51
N VAL A 123 8.74 22.84 4.00
CA VAL A 123 8.06 23.63 2.97
C VAL A 123 9.09 24.04 1.93
N TRP A 124 8.89 23.59 0.70
CA TRP A 124 9.66 23.97 -0.48
C TRP A 124 8.78 24.80 -1.41
N VAL A 125 9.38 25.75 -2.13
CA VAL A 125 8.66 26.62 -3.07
C VAL A 125 9.39 26.62 -4.40
N ASP A 126 8.62 26.44 -5.49
CA ASP A 126 9.12 26.47 -6.85
C ASP A 126 9.96 27.72 -7.13
N GLY A 127 11.21 27.51 -7.57
CA GLY A 127 12.20 28.53 -7.86
C GLY A 127 12.79 29.24 -6.64
N TRP A 128 12.41 28.85 -5.40
CA TRP A 128 13.00 29.37 -4.17
C TRP A 128 13.81 28.32 -3.41
N GLY A 129 13.46 27.03 -3.49
CA GLY A 129 14.04 25.96 -2.71
C GLY A 129 13.31 25.71 -1.39
N GLU A 130 13.98 25.10 -0.38
CA GLU A 130 13.42 24.86 0.94
C GLU A 130 13.36 26.16 1.74
N VAL A 131 12.14 26.61 2.02
CA VAL A 131 11.86 27.94 2.60
C VAL A 131 11.73 27.87 4.11
N ALA A 132 11.03 26.89 4.64
CA ALA A 132 10.74 26.78 6.08
C ALA A 132 10.81 25.33 6.55
N THR A 133 11.38 25.13 7.74
CA THR A 133 11.53 23.80 8.35
C THR A 133 11.33 23.84 9.85
N HIS A 134 10.87 22.71 10.41
CA HIS A 134 10.93 22.44 11.83
C HIS A 134 11.16 20.95 12.04
N ASN A 135 12.29 20.56 12.66
CA ASN A 135 12.73 19.17 12.77
C ASN A 135 12.54 18.37 11.47
N PRO A 136 12.97 18.90 10.30
CA PRO A 136 12.53 18.37 8.99
C PRO A 136 12.99 16.94 8.73
N ASP A 137 14.07 16.50 9.39
CA ASP A 137 14.65 15.16 9.27
C ASP A 137 14.20 14.21 10.39
N LEU A 138 13.33 14.68 11.30
CA LEU A 138 12.75 13.84 12.33
C LEU A 138 11.81 12.82 11.70
N ARG A 139 12.17 11.54 11.80
CA ARG A 139 11.37 10.43 11.28
C ARG A 139 10.22 10.14 12.24
N LEU A 140 9.03 10.17 11.72
CA LEU A 140 7.77 9.96 12.43
C LEU A 140 6.90 8.95 11.67
N PHE A 141 5.88 8.42 12.32
CA PHE A 141 4.84 7.62 11.65
C PHE A 141 4.07 8.52 10.68
N PRO A 142 4.14 8.27 9.36
CA PRO A 142 3.54 9.16 8.37
C PRO A 142 2.02 9.01 8.29
N ALA A 143 1.46 7.96 8.90
CA ALA A 143 0.08 7.55 8.66
C ALA A 143 -0.19 7.44 7.15
N SER A 144 -1.42 7.68 6.72
CA SER A 144 -1.79 7.54 5.31
C SER A 144 -1.08 8.48 4.33
N ASN A 145 -0.15 9.33 4.79
CA ASN A 145 0.74 10.04 3.85
C ASN A 145 1.68 9.07 3.12
N GLN A 146 1.96 7.88 3.68
CA GLN A 146 2.68 6.80 2.99
C GLN A 146 2.10 6.53 1.59
N LYS A 147 0.78 6.64 1.42
CA LYS A 147 0.09 6.46 0.13
C LYS A 147 0.53 7.42 -0.98
N VAL A 148 1.15 8.54 -0.64
CA VAL A 148 1.77 9.44 -1.63
C VAL A 148 2.95 8.72 -2.31
N LEU A 149 3.79 8.05 -1.53
CA LEU A 149 4.93 7.31 -2.05
C LEU A 149 4.47 6.06 -2.82
N THR A 150 3.48 5.34 -2.30
CA THR A 150 2.86 4.20 -3.00
C THR A 150 2.27 4.63 -4.36
N ALA A 151 1.64 5.82 -4.42
CA ALA A 151 1.13 6.37 -5.68
C ALA A 151 2.26 6.78 -6.64
N ILE A 152 3.37 7.33 -6.14
CA ILE A 152 4.57 7.58 -6.96
C ILE A 152 5.04 6.27 -7.57
N GLY A 153 5.24 5.23 -6.77
CA GLY A 153 5.64 3.92 -7.25
C GLY A 153 4.70 3.36 -8.31
N ALA A 154 3.39 3.42 -8.05
CA ALA A 154 2.38 2.91 -8.99
C ALA A 154 2.36 3.71 -10.31
N ASN A 155 2.43 5.04 -10.26
CA ASN A 155 2.41 5.89 -11.45
C ASN A 155 3.66 5.72 -12.32
N GLU A 156 4.81 5.37 -11.73
CA GLU A 156 6.07 5.19 -12.45
C GLU A 156 6.27 3.77 -13.00
N LEU A 157 5.85 2.75 -12.24
CA LEU A 157 6.18 1.36 -12.55
C LEU A 157 5.04 0.59 -13.22
N LEU A 158 3.77 0.93 -12.93
CA LEU A 158 2.63 0.14 -13.40
C LEU A 158 2.02 0.72 -14.69
N ASP A 159 1.43 -0.15 -15.52
CA ASP A 159 0.56 0.28 -16.62
C ASP A 159 -0.80 0.70 -16.04
N LEU A 160 -1.02 2.01 -15.96
CA LEU A 160 -2.22 2.58 -15.32
C LEU A 160 -3.53 2.29 -16.07
N GLU A 161 -3.45 1.94 -17.35
CA GLU A 161 -4.61 1.54 -18.17
C GLU A 161 -4.92 0.04 -18.07
N ALA A 162 -3.96 -0.75 -17.54
CA ALA A 162 -4.17 -2.18 -17.30
C ALA A 162 -5.11 -2.40 -16.11
N SER A 163 -5.75 -3.58 -16.10
CA SER A 163 -6.57 -4.07 -14.99
C SER A 163 -5.91 -5.24 -14.28
N LEU A 164 -6.14 -5.37 -12.98
CA LEU A 164 -5.83 -6.58 -12.24
C LEU A 164 -6.80 -7.68 -12.66
N THR A 165 -6.27 -8.83 -13.12
CA THR A 165 -7.08 -9.89 -13.72
C THR A 165 -7.04 -11.16 -12.86
N THR A 166 -8.21 -11.57 -12.36
CA THR A 166 -8.39 -12.91 -11.77
C THR A 166 -8.79 -13.88 -12.86
N GLU A 167 -7.95 -14.87 -13.14
CA GLU A 167 -8.20 -15.89 -14.15
C GLU A 167 -8.76 -17.16 -13.53
N ILE A 168 -9.70 -17.81 -14.24
CA ILE A 168 -10.31 -19.09 -13.88
C ILE A 168 -10.01 -20.07 -14.99
N GLU A 169 -9.31 -21.16 -14.64
CA GLU A 169 -8.80 -22.14 -15.59
C GLU A 169 -9.23 -23.56 -15.22
N LEU A 170 -9.27 -24.44 -16.21
CA LEU A 170 -9.40 -25.89 -16.00
C LEU A 170 -8.12 -26.59 -16.43
N PHE A 171 -7.58 -27.42 -15.54
CA PHE A 171 -6.51 -28.36 -15.84
C PHE A 171 -6.97 -29.78 -15.51
N GLY A 172 -7.22 -30.58 -16.53
CA GLY A 172 -7.91 -31.85 -16.32
C GLY A 172 -9.28 -31.61 -15.69
N ASN A 173 -9.46 -32.08 -14.46
CA ASN A 173 -10.66 -31.89 -13.66
C ASN A 173 -10.45 -30.96 -12.45
N ASP A 174 -9.33 -30.23 -12.42
CA ASP A 174 -9.04 -29.21 -11.42
C ASP A 174 -9.50 -27.83 -11.89
N LEU A 175 -10.13 -27.08 -11.00
CA LEU A 175 -10.46 -25.67 -11.18
C LEU A 175 -9.38 -24.82 -10.53
N ILE A 176 -8.60 -24.10 -11.31
CA ILE A 176 -7.52 -23.24 -10.86
C ILE A 176 -7.99 -21.79 -10.87
N ILE A 177 -7.78 -21.07 -9.79
CA ILE A 177 -8.05 -19.64 -9.67
C ILE A 177 -6.73 -18.92 -9.43
N ARG A 178 -6.29 -18.15 -10.44
CA ARG A 178 -5.15 -17.22 -10.34
C ARG A 178 -5.66 -15.85 -10.04
N ALA A 179 -5.52 -15.44 -8.82
CA ALA A 179 -6.00 -14.14 -8.39
C ALA A 179 -4.86 -13.10 -8.41
N ALA A 180 -5.20 -11.86 -8.75
CA ALA A 180 -4.27 -10.75 -8.91
C ALA A 180 -4.32 -9.77 -7.74
N ALA A 181 -4.71 -10.19 -6.55
CA ALA A 181 -4.86 -9.34 -5.38
C ALA A 181 -5.74 -8.09 -5.64
N ASP A 182 -6.85 -8.25 -6.41
CA ASP A 182 -7.78 -7.16 -6.78
C ASP A 182 -8.59 -6.69 -5.54
N PRO A 183 -8.40 -5.45 -5.03
CA PRO A 183 -9.16 -4.93 -3.89
C PRO A 183 -10.64 -4.71 -4.19
N THR A 184 -11.05 -4.77 -5.47
CA THR A 184 -12.42 -4.51 -5.90
C THR A 184 -13.20 -5.79 -6.23
N LEU A 185 -12.56 -6.96 -6.08
CA LEU A 185 -13.18 -8.23 -6.39
C LEU A 185 -14.28 -8.57 -5.39
N THR A 186 -15.50 -8.74 -5.91
CA THR A 186 -16.66 -9.15 -5.11
C THR A 186 -17.05 -10.58 -5.39
N PHE A 187 -17.65 -11.23 -4.38
CA PHE A 187 -18.14 -12.59 -4.51
C PHE A 187 -19.14 -12.75 -5.67
N PRO A 188 -20.16 -11.86 -5.86
CA PRO A 188 -21.06 -11.96 -6.99
C PRO A 188 -20.37 -11.87 -8.36
N ARG A 189 -19.32 -11.05 -8.50
CA ARG A 189 -18.57 -10.93 -9.76
C ARG A 189 -17.83 -12.22 -10.10
N LEU A 190 -17.10 -12.78 -9.10
CA LEU A 190 -16.37 -14.03 -9.28
C LEU A 190 -17.31 -15.20 -9.58
N LEU A 191 -18.39 -15.35 -8.79
CA LEU A 191 -19.36 -16.44 -9.01
C LEU A 191 -20.11 -16.29 -10.32
N GLY A 192 -20.44 -15.07 -10.75
CA GLY A 192 -21.05 -14.81 -12.06
C GLY A 192 -20.15 -15.24 -13.22
N ALA A 193 -18.83 -15.05 -13.09
CA ALA A 193 -17.86 -15.54 -14.07
C ALA A 193 -17.81 -17.08 -14.08
N ILE A 194 -17.79 -17.73 -12.92
CA ILE A 194 -17.86 -19.20 -12.79
C ILE A 194 -19.16 -19.75 -13.37
N ASP A 195 -20.32 -19.15 -13.07
CA ASP A 195 -21.62 -19.54 -13.62
C ASP A 195 -21.64 -19.42 -15.14
N SER A 196 -21.06 -18.36 -15.70
CA SER A 196 -20.96 -18.18 -17.17
C SER A 196 -20.09 -19.25 -17.81
N ALA A 197 -19.11 -19.79 -17.09
CA ALA A 197 -18.25 -20.89 -17.52
C ALA A 197 -18.83 -22.28 -17.25
N ARG A 198 -20.01 -22.40 -16.62
CA ARG A 198 -20.67 -23.68 -16.26
C ARG A 198 -20.66 -24.74 -17.37
N PRO A 199 -20.90 -24.40 -18.67
CA PRO A 199 -20.85 -25.39 -19.75
C PRO A 199 -19.47 -26.02 -19.97
N ALA A 200 -18.40 -25.37 -19.51
CA ALA A 200 -17.02 -25.88 -19.58
C ALA A 200 -16.64 -26.74 -18.37
N ILE A 201 -17.34 -26.57 -17.24
CA ILE A 201 -17.15 -27.33 -16.01
C ILE A 201 -18.05 -28.56 -16.05
N GLY A 202 -17.50 -29.73 -15.78
CA GLY A 202 -18.28 -30.99 -15.71
C GLY A 202 -19.18 -31.05 -14.47
N ASP A 203 -19.69 -32.26 -14.16
CA ASP A 203 -20.51 -32.49 -12.97
C ASP A 203 -19.65 -32.73 -11.69
N SER A 204 -18.34 -32.77 -11.86
CA SER A 204 -17.38 -32.89 -10.71
C SER A 204 -16.11 -32.10 -10.98
N ILE A 205 -15.51 -31.60 -9.91
CA ILE A 205 -14.18 -31.00 -9.83
C ILE A 205 -13.38 -31.77 -8.79
N ASP A 206 -12.18 -32.23 -9.13
CA ASP A 206 -11.34 -32.95 -8.21
C ASP A 206 -10.76 -32.01 -7.14
N ARG A 207 -10.30 -30.84 -7.59
CA ARG A 207 -9.74 -29.81 -6.70
C ARG A 207 -10.15 -28.40 -7.15
N VAL A 208 -10.45 -27.54 -6.18
CA VAL A 208 -10.41 -26.08 -6.35
C VAL A 208 -9.06 -25.60 -5.85
N ILE A 209 -8.23 -25.08 -6.72
CA ILE A 209 -6.85 -24.67 -6.41
C ILE A 209 -6.76 -23.14 -6.48
N LEU A 210 -6.43 -22.51 -5.36
CA LEU A 210 -6.05 -21.10 -5.29
C LEU A 210 -4.54 -21.03 -5.56
N ASP A 211 -4.17 -20.47 -6.71
CA ASP A 211 -2.77 -20.26 -7.07
C ASP A 211 -2.24 -18.95 -6.47
N VAL A 212 -1.33 -19.06 -5.52
CA VAL A 212 -0.69 -17.94 -4.82
C VAL A 212 0.76 -17.73 -5.28
N THR A 213 1.13 -18.21 -6.45
CA THR A 213 2.52 -18.15 -6.96
C THR A 213 3.03 -16.72 -7.03
N GLU A 214 2.23 -15.82 -7.61
CA GLU A 214 2.61 -14.42 -7.77
C GLU A 214 2.39 -13.58 -6.51
N PHE A 215 1.48 -13.98 -5.62
CA PHE A 215 1.16 -13.28 -4.37
C PHE A 215 1.29 -14.19 -3.14
N PRO A 216 2.52 -14.55 -2.76
CA PRO A 216 2.77 -15.46 -1.63
C PRO A 216 2.74 -14.74 -0.27
N GLN A 217 2.13 -13.55 -0.19
CA GLN A 217 2.04 -12.73 1.01
C GLN A 217 1.25 -13.44 2.11
N GLY A 218 1.74 -13.35 3.35
CA GLY A 218 0.96 -13.69 4.53
C GLY A 218 -0.14 -12.65 4.81
N PRO A 219 -1.09 -12.95 5.73
CA PRO A 219 -2.30 -12.16 5.90
C PRO A 219 -2.08 -10.76 6.49
N GLU A 220 -0.91 -10.46 7.06
CA GLU A 220 -0.63 -9.21 7.76
C GLU A 220 0.77 -8.66 7.47
N ALA A 221 0.99 -7.37 7.74
CA ALA A 221 2.30 -6.75 7.80
C ALA A 221 2.83 -6.83 9.25
N ASP A 222 4.15 -6.95 9.39
CA ASP A 222 4.83 -7.12 10.69
C ASP A 222 4.53 -6.00 11.71
N GLY A 223 4.34 -4.78 11.23
CA GLY A 223 4.07 -3.62 12.06
C GLY A 223 2.58 -3.31 12.30
N TRP A 224 1.66 -4.19 11.87
CA TRP A 224 0.26 -4.03 12.19
C TRP A 224 -0.01 -4.43 13.64
N LEU A 225 -0.98 -3.75 14.26
CA LEU A 225 -1.48 -4.08 15.59
C LEU A 225 -2.68 -5.03 15.46
N ASP A 226 -2.87 -5.94 16.41
CA ASP A 226 -3.91 -6.98 16.39
C ASP A 226 -5.32 -6.45 16.06
N TRP A 227 -5.62 -5.21 16.47
CA TRP A 227 -6.92 -4.58 16.22
C TRP A 227 -7.04 -3.89 14.86
N HIS A 228 -5.98 -3.83 14.06
CA HIS A 228 -6.06 -3.27 12.70
C HIS A 228 -6.91 -4.14 11.78
N MET A 229 -6.81 -5.45 11.91
CA MET A 229 -7.65 -6.41 11.18
C MET A 229 -8.87 -6.82 11.98
N PRO A 230 -10.02 -6.96 11.36
CA PRO A 230 -10.37 -6.56 9.99
C PRO A 230 -10.88 -5.11 9.90
N GLN A 231 -10.71 -4.30 10.95
CA GLN A 231 -11.36 -3.00 11.09
C GLN A 231 -10.87 -1.96 10.08
N PHE A 232 -9.54 -1.86 9.89
CA PHE A 232 -8.91 -0.86 9.01
C PHE A 232 -8.38 -1.46 7.71
N VAL A 233 -8.05 -2.74 7.72
CA VAL A 233 -7.57 -3.53 6.58
C VAL A 233 -8.05 -4.96 6.74
N GLY A 234 -8.39 -5.65 5.66
CA GLY A 234 -8.65 -7.09 5.69
C GLY A 234 -7.33 -7.87 5.58
N PRO A 235 -7.31 -9.15 5.97
CA PRO A 235 -6.14 -9.99 5.80
C PRO A 235 -5.75 -10.06 4.32
N LEU A 236 -4.45 -9.87 4.04
CA LEU A 236 -3.91 -9.89 2.68
C LEU A 236 -3.93 -11.32 2.13
N SER A 237 -4.18 -11.44 0.85
CA SER A 237 -4.10 -12.71 0.12
C SER A 237 -4.10 -12.48 -1.39
N ALA A 238 -3.81 -13.53 -2.15
CA ALA A 238 -3.97 -13.48 -3.60
C ALA A 238 -5.44 -13.26 -4.01
N LEU A 239 -6.38 -13.93 -3.35
CA LEU A 239 -7.82 -13.83 -3.65
C LEU A 239 -8.53 -12.92 -2.64
N MET A 240 -8.65 -11.64 -2.98
CA MET A 240 -9.22 -10.59 -2.13
C MET A 240 -10.74 -10.46 -2.27
N LEU A 241 -11.51 -11.50 -1.89
CA LEU A 241 -12.97 -11.43 -1.97
C LEU A 241 -13.54 -10.47 -0.92
N GLU A 242 -14.17 -9.37 -1.39
CA GLU A 242 -14.80 -8.35 -0.52
C GLU A 242 -13.81 -7.83 0.52
N ASN A 243 -12.55 -7.65 0.11
CA ASN A 243 -11.42 -7.25 0.97
C ASN A 243 -11.19 -8.21 2.15
N ASN A 244 -11.62 -9.47 2.05
CA ASN A 244 -11.57 -10.44 3.14
C ASN A 244 -12.22 -9.95 4.44
N ARG A 245 -13.28 -9.12 4.33
CA ARG A 245 -14.02 -8.55 5.47
C ARG A 245 -15.45 -9.04 5.60
N TRP A 246 -15.86 -10.02 4.79
CA TRP A 246 -17.23 -10.55 4.76
C TRP A 246 -17.59 -11.37 6.01
N THR A 247 -16.60 -11.81 6.77
CA THR A 247 -16.76 -12.43 8.08
C THR A 247 -15.58 -12.10 8.98
N GLN A 248 -15.76 -12.21 10.28
CA GLN A 248 -14.71 -11.99 11.29
C GLN A 248 -14.27 -13.33 11.91
N SER A 249 -14.28 -14.43 11.12
CA SER A 249 -13.80 -15.71 11.62
C SER A 249 -12.28 -15.70 11.77
N GLU A 250 -11.76 -16.30 12.85
CA GLU A 250 -10.33 -16.45 13.08
C GLU A 250 -9.65 -17.19 11.91
N THR A 251 -10.34 -18.18 11.34
CA THR A 251 -9.83 -18.94 10.18
C THR A 251 -9.62 -18.03 8.96
N LEU A 252 -10.56 -17.09 8.68
CA LEU A 252 -10.39 -16.14 7.59
C LEU A 252 -9.22 -15.20 7.84
N LEU A 253 -9.02 -14.76 9.07
CA LEU A 253 -7.91 -13.88 9.41
C LEU A 253 -6.54 -14.55 9.23
N GLN A 254 -6.46 -15.86 9.46
CA GLN A 254 -5.21 -16.63 9.36
C GLN A 254 -4.98 -17.22 7.97
N ASN A 255 -6.03 -17.67 7.27
CA ASN A 255 -5.94 -18.39 6.00
C ASN A 255 -7.03 -17.92 5.02
N PRO A 256 -6.96 -16.66 4.55
CA PRO A 256 -8.02 -16.07 3.74
C PRO A 256 -8.22 -16.80 2.40
N ASP A 257 -7.16 -17.22 1.72
CA ASP A 257 -7.27 -17.93 0.45
C ASP A 257 -8.00 -19.26 0.61
N LEU A 258 -7.65 -20.06 1.64
CA LEU A 258 -8.34 -21.33 1.89
C LEU A 258 -9.84 -21.14 2.13
N VAL A 259 -10.20 -20.16 2.99
CA VAL A 259 -11.61 -19.89 3.34
C VAL A 259 -12.39 -19.39 2.11
N ASN A 260 -11.77 -18.58 1.26
CA ASN A 260 -12.35 -18.15 0.00
C ASN A 260 -12.51 -19.34 -0.98
N GLY A 261 -11.54 -20.24 -1.04
CA GLY A 261 -11.62 -21.47 -1.82
C GLY A 261 -12.77 -22.38 -1.35
N ASP A 262 -12.95 -22.57 -0.05
CA ASP A 262 -14.08 -23.34 0.52
C ASP A 262 -15.43 -22.71 0.18
N ARG A 263 -15.49 -21.38 0.17
CA ARG A 263 -16.71 -20.64 -0.23
C ARG A 263 -17.04 -20.87 -1.71
N ILE A 264 -16.02 -20.92 -2.59
CA ILE A 264 -16.19 -21.25 -3.98
C ILE A 264 -16.62 -22.70 -4.17
N ALA A 265 -16.02 -23.63 -3.46
CA ALA A 265 -16.39 -25.05 -3.49
C ALA A 265 -17.86 -25.25 -3.07
N SER A 266 -18.29 -24.60 -1.99
CA SER A 266 -19.69 -24.64 -1.55
C SER A 266 -20.66 -24.10 -2.60
N PHE A 267 -20.28 -23.01 -3.28
CA PHE A 267 -21.07 -22.47 -4.38
C PHE A 267 -21.20 -23.43 -5.57
N LEU A 268 -20.15 -24.16 -5.92
CA LEU A 268 -20.18 -25.20 -6.97
C LEU A 268 -21.10 -26.36 -6.57
N GLU A 269 -21.02 -26.82 -5.32
CA GLU A 269 -21.87 -27.87 -4.77
C GLU A 269 -23.35 -27.52 -4.77
N GLU A 270 -23.72 -26.27 -4.45
CA GLU A 270 -25.09 -25.76 -4.55
C GLU A 270 -25.63 -25.82 -5.98
N ARG A 271 -24.76 -25.87 -6.99
CA ARG A 271 -25.10 -26.00 -8.42
C ARG A 271 -25.01 -27.42 -8.95
N GLY A 272 -24.87 -28.40 -8.06
CA GLY A 272 -24.82 -29.82 -8.39
C GLY A 272 -23.47 -30.28 -8.96
N ILE A 273 -22.39 -29.50 -8.77
CA ILE A 273 -21.03 -29.89 -9.11
C ILE A 273 -20.37 -30.44 -7.83
N SER A 274 -20.00 -31.71 -7.82
CA SER A 274 -19.29 -32.28 -6.68
C SER A 274 -17.84 -31.76 -6.64
N VAL A 275 -17.36 -31.37 -5.47
CA VAL A 275 -15.98 -30.89 -5.26
C VAL A 275 -15.25 -31.83 -4.31
N GLY A 276 -14.09 -32.34 -4.72
CA GLY A 276 -13.26 -33.23 -3.91
C GLY A 276 -12.55 -32.49 -2.79
N THR A 277 -11.62 -31.61 -3.11
CA THR A 277 -10.82 -30.86 -2.12
C THR A 277 -10.63 -29.41 -2.53
N VAL A 278 -10.22 -28.57 -1.55
CA VAL A 278 -9.73 -27.21 -1.78
C VAL A 278 -8.25 -27.18 -1.40
N ALA A 279 -7.44 -26.52 -2.20
CA ALA A 279 -6.00 -26.37 -1.97
C ALA A 279 -5.55 -24.94 -2.24
N VAL A 280 -4.57 -24.49 -1.46
CA VAL A 280 -3.77 -23.29 -1.74
C VAL A 280 -2.41 -23.77 -2.22
N ALA A 281 -1.95 -23.33 -3.37
CA ALA A 281 -0.75 -23.90 -4.00
C ALA A 281 0.08 -22.83 -4.71
N ARG A 282 1.39 -23.10 -4.81
CA ARG A 282 2.30 -22.44 -5.74
C ARG A 282 2.55 -23.37 -6.93
N LEU A 283 2.14 -22.93 -8.11
CA LEU A 283 2.25 -23.75 -9.32
C LEU A 283 3.59 -23.52 -10.02
N VAL A 284 4.30 -24.60 -10.38
CA VAL A 284 5.64 -24.54 -11.01
C VAL A 284 5.60 -24.04 -12.45
N SER A 285 4.45 -24.15 -13.13
CA SER A 285 4.29 -23.73 -14.51
C SER A 285 2.98 -22.97 -14.67
N PRO A 286 3.05 -21.71 -15.13
CA PRO A 286 1.84 -20.92 -15.39
C PRO A 286 1.05 -21.41 -16.61
N ALA A 287 1.55 -22.39 -17.36
CA ALA A 287 1.08 -22.70 -18.72
C ALA A 287 0.17 -23.91 -18.83
N ALA A 288 -0.48 -24.38 -17.76
CA ALA A 288 -1.13 -25.67 -17.84
C ALA A 288 -2.67 -25.67 -17.95
N GLY A 289 -3.33 -24.63 -17.50
CA GLY A 289 -4.80 -24.56 -17.49
C GLY A 289 -5.40 -24.02 -18.81
N ARG A 290 -6.57 -24.48 -19.15
CA ARG A 290 -7.40 -23.88 -20.21
C ARG A 290 -8.23 -22.77 -19.58
N PRO A 291 -8.04 -21.50 -19.95
CA PRO A 291 -8.88 -20.41 -19.45
C PRO A 291 -10.36 -20.65 -19.79
N ILE A 292 -11.24 -20.46 -18.80
CA ILE A 292 -12.69 -20.62 -18.98
C ILE A 292 -13.46 -19.34 -18.62
N ALA A 293 -12.89 -18.50 -17.74
CA ALA A 293 -13.45 -17.21 -17.40
C ALA A 293 -12.36 -16.30 -16.81
N ARG A 294 -12.67 -15.01 -16.70
CA ARG A 294 -11.84 -14.03 -16.02
C ARG A 294 -12.68 -12.91 -15.42
N VAL A 295 -12.14 -12.25 -14.39
CA VAL A 295 -12.73 -11.05 -13.80
C VAL A 295 -11.63 -9.98 -13.75
N GLU A 296 -11.94 -8.80 -14.26
CA GLU A 296 -10.97 -7.69 -14.35
C GLU A 296 -11.38 -6.56 -13.40
N SER A 297 -10.45 -5.95 -12.68
CA SER A 297 -10.69 -4.74 -11.89
C SER A 297 -10.99 -3.53 -12.79
N ALA A 298 -11.29 -2.37 -12.19
CA ALA A 298 -11.10 -1.10 -12.86
C ALA A 298 -9.61 -0.91 -13.22
N PRO A 299 -9.27 -0.01 -14.17
CA PRO A 299 -7.87 0.32 -14.46
C PRO A 299 -7.07 0.71 -13.22
N ILE A 300 -5.79 0.32 -13.15
CA ILE A 300 -4.90 0.57 -12.02
C ILE A 300 -4.88 2.07 -11.66
N GLY A 301 -4.87 2.97 -12.64
CA GLY A 301 -4.94 4.41 -12.40
C GLY A 301 -6.19 4.84 -11.59
N SER A 302 -7.33 4.15 -11.80
CA SER A 302 -8.56 4.36 -11.01
C SER A 302 -8.42 3.83 -9.58
N LEU A 303 -7.68 2.72 -9.40
CA LEU A 303 -7.39 2.17 -8.06
C LEU A 303 -6.49 3.12 -7.28
N VAL A 304 -5.44 3.67 -7.90
CA VAL A 304 -4.55 4.69 -7.32
C VAL A 304 -5.35 5.93 -6.89
N ARG A 305 -6.21 6.43 -7.78
CA ARG A 305 -7.06 7.58 -7.46
C ARG A 305 -8.00 7.29 -6.28
N THR A 306 -8.65 6.13 -6.26
CA THR A 306 -9.52 5.69 -5.15
C THR A 306 -8.74 5.64 -3.84
N MET A 307 -7.55 5.01 -3.85
CA MET A 307 -6.64 4.94 -2.70
C MET A 307 -6.36 6.34 -2.11
N LEU A 308 -6.04 7.31 -2.96
CA LEU A 308 -5.69 8.67 -2.51
C LEU A 308 -6.90 9.44 -2.01
N LEU A 309 -8.04 9.41 -2.73
CA LEU A 309 -9.24 10.18 -2.41
C LEU A 309 -9.95 9.68 -1.14
N SER A 310 -10.11 8.36 -0.99
CA SER A 310 -10.78 7.75 0.15
C SER A 310 -9.84 7.38 1.30
N SER A 311 -8.52 7.42 1.03
CA SER A 311 -7.49 6.93 1.96
C SER A 311 -7.60 5.42 2.25
N ASP A 312 -7.96 4.63 1.24
CA ASP A 312 -8.18 3.20 1.38
C ASP A 312 -6.86 2.46 1.65
N ASN A 313 -6.81 1.72 2.77
CA ASN A 313 -5.62 0.97 3.17
C ASN A 313 -5.44 -0.27 2.29
N GLN A 314 -6.53 -0.97 1.99
CA GLN A 314 -6.48 -2.21 1.21
C GLN A 314 -5.92 -1.95 -0.19
N HIS A 315 -6.43 -0.91 -0.88
CA HIS A 315 -5.88 -0.51 -2.18
C HIS A 315 -4.39 -0.20 -2.11
N ALA A 316 -3.96 0.47 -1.04
CA ALA A 316 -2.56 0.87 -0.90
C ALA A 316 -1.61 -0.33 -0.72
N ASP A 317 -1.98 -1.27 0.15
CA ASP A 317 -1.14 -2.43 0.43
C ASP A 317 -1.08 -3.39 -0.77
N LEU A 318 -2.22 -3.60 -1.45
CA LEU A 318 -2.28 -4.44 -2.65
C LEU A 318 -1.56 -3.79 -3.84
N LEU A 319 -1.61 -2.47 -4.00
CA LEU A 319 -0.80 -1.77 -5.01
C LEU A 319 0.70 -1.88 -4.70
N LEU A 320 1.11 -1.79 -3.43
CA LEU A 320 2.51 -2.04 -3.07
C LEU A 320 2.93 -3.47 -3.42
N MET A 321 2.09 -4.47 -3.13
CA MET A 321 2.34 -5.86 -3.53
C MET A 321 2.45 -6.00 -5.06
N GLU A 322 1.62 -5.28 -5.82
CA GLU A 322 1.68 -5.27 -7.28
C GLU A 322 2.99 -4.67 -7.82
N LEU A 323 3.56 -3.64 -7.14
CA LEU A 323 4.91 -3.14 -7.47
C LEU A 323 5.94 -4.27 -7.34
N GLY A 324 5.90 -5.02 -6.25
CA GLY A 324 6.78 -6.17 -6.02
C GLY A 324 6.62 -7.23 -7.11
N ARG A 325 5.37 -7.58 -7.44
CA ARG A 325 5.07 -8.54 -8.50
C ARG A 325 5.65 -8.12 -9.86
N VAL A 326 5.49 -6.86 -10.24
CA VAL A 326 6.02 -6.34 -11.52
C VAL A 326 7.55 -6.29 -11.52
N ALA A 327 8.16 -5.92 -10.40
CA ALA A 327 9.61 -5.74 -10.31
C ALA A 327 10.37 -7.07 -10.15
N SER A 328 9.86 -7.99 -9.32
CA SER A 328 10.56 -9.22 -8.92
C SER A 328 9.85 -10.52 -9.30
N GLY A 329 8.59 -10.45 -9.74
CA GLY A 329 7.72 -11.62 -9.95
C GLY A 329 7.06 -12.10 -8.65
N ARG A 330 7.20 -11.38 -7.52
CA ARG A 330 6.65 -11.73 -6.21
C ARG A 330 5.90 -10.55 -5.61
N GLY A 331 4.59 -10.70 -5.45
CA GLY A 331 3.71 -9.72 -4.84
C GLY A 331 3.68 -9.84 -3.33
N THR A 332 4.75 -9.41 -2.65
CA THR A 332 4.79 -9.25 -1.20
C THR A 332 4.96 -7.77 -0.83
N LEU A 333 4.67 -7.41 0.43
CA LEU A 333 4.92 -6.05 0.91
C LEU A 333 6.42 -5.73 0.90
N GLU A 334 7.27 -6.70 1.23
CA GLU A 334 8.73 -6.56 1.21
C GLU A 334 9.25 -6.29 -0.20
N ASP A 335 8.92 -7.15 -1.19
CA ASP A 335 9.32 -6.94 -2.59
C ASP A 335 8.75 -5.62 -3.14
N GLY A 336 7.54 -5.24 -2.71
CA GLY A 336 6.92 -3.96 -3.08
C GLY A 336 7.63 -2.74 -2.48
N ALA A 337 8.08 -2.84 -1.23
CA ALA A 337 8.88 -1.80 -0.59
C ALA A 337 10.23 -1.61 -1.30
N GLU A 338 10.91 -2.70 -1.64
CA GLU A 338 12.16 -2.66 -2.43
C GLU A 338 11.94 -2.03 -3.82
N ALA A 339 10.85 -2.39 -4.51
CA ALA A 339 10.49 -1.82 -5.79
C ALA A 339 10.21 -0.31 -5.68
N LEU A 340 9.48 0.11 -4.64
CA LEU A 340 9.21 1.52 -4.38
C LEU A 340 10.47 2.30 -4.06
N GLU A 341 11.39 1.75 -3.27
CA GLU A 341 12.69 2.39 -3.00
C GLU A 341 13.52 2.55 -4.28
N ALA A 342 13.51 1.58 -5.19
CA ALA A 342 14.17 1.69 -6.48
C ALA A 342 13.55 2.83 -7.33
N VAL A 343 12.23 2.94 -7.40
CA VAL A 343 11.53 4.04 -8.07
C VAL A 343 11.91 5.39 -7.47
N LEU A 344 11.89 5.52 -6.15
CA LEU A 344 12.28 6.76 -5.46
C LEU A 344 13.73 7.13 -5.76
N PHE A 345 14.64 6.16 -5.80
CA PHE A 345 16.03 6.40 -6.16
C PHE A 345 16.18 6.91 -7.58
N GLU A 346 15.50 6.30 -8.55
CA GLU A 346 15.59 6.68 -9.97
C GLU A 346 14.92 8.03 -10.25
N SER A 347 13.80 8.34 -9.59
CA SER A 347 13.07 9.59 -9.72
C SER A 347 13.65 10.74 -8.88
N CYS A 348 14.82 10.56 -8.29
CA CYS A 348 15.45 11.53 -7.39
C CYS A 348 14.65 11.86 -6.11
N GLY A 349 13.74 10.99 -5.73
CA GLY A 349 13.03 11.05 -4.47
C GLY A 349 13.93 10.71 -3.28
N SER A 350 13.39 10.85 -2.09
CA SER A 350 14.12 10.57 -0.86
C SER A 350 14.02 9.10 -0.45
N LEU A 351 15.16 8.48 -0.16
CA LEU A 351 15.27 7.18 0.49
C LEU A 351 15.32 7.27 2.03
N ASP A 352 15.18 8.48 2.60
CA ASP A 352 15.22 8.66 4.05
C ASP A 352 13.96 8.16 4.71
N GLY A 353 14.03 6.99 5.37
CA GLY A 353 12.93 6.38 6.12
C GLY A 353 12.85 4.88 5.97
N LEU A 354 11.71 4.32 6.36
CA LEU A 354 11.39 2.89 6.27
C LEU A 354 10.01 2.72 5.63
N ILE A 355 9.85 1.69 4.83
CA ILE A 355 8.58 1.27 4.22
C ILE A 355 8.29 -0.16 4.71
N ASP A 356 7.17 -0.33 5.39
CA ASP A 356 6.72 -1.63 5.90
C ASP A 356 5.40 -2.06 5.25
N ASP A 357 4.53 -1.09 4.94
CA ASP A 357 3.32 -1.29 4.15
C ASP A 357 3.08 -0.12 3.19
N GLY A 358 2.14 -0.29 2.26
CA GLY A 358 1.76 0.75 1.29
C GLY A 358 0.82 1.81 1.87
N SER A 359 0.15 1.50 2.96
CA SER A 359 -0.97 2.26 3.52
C SER A 359 -0.57 3.31 4.56
N GLY A 360 0.53 3.08 5.27
CA GLY A 360 0.93 3.84 6.44
C GLY A 360 0.18 3.44 7.72
N LEU A 361 -0.49 2.29 7.71
CA LEU A 361 -1.14 1.74 8.90
C LEU A 361 -0.12 1.12 9.85
N SER A 362 0.90 0.49 9.29
CA SER A 362 1.99 -0.12 10.04
C SER A 362 2.81 0.89 10.83
N ARG A 363 3.20 0.48 12.04
CA ARG A 363 4.15 1.19 12.90
C ARG A 363 5.61 1.03 12.42
N GLY A 364 5.87 0.15 11.46
CA GLY A 364 7.15 0.00 10.79
C GLY A 364 7.45 1.14 9.81
N ASN A 365 6.44 1.83 9.29
CA ASN A 365 6.66 2.99 8.44
C ASN A 365 7.21 4.18 9.22
N MET A 366 8.36 4.71 8.80
CA MET A 366 8.99 5.87 9.41
C MET A 366 9.49 6.82 8.33
N ARG A 367 9.02 8.07 8.33
CA ARG A 367 9.37 9.10 7.33
C ARG A 367 9.49 10.48 7.96
N SER A 368 10.36 11.31 7.42
CA SER A 368 10.47 12.73 7.79
C SER A 368 9.62 13.60 6.87
N ALA A 369 9.28 14.81 7.30
CA ALA A 369 8.56 15.76 6.43
C ALA A 369 9.39 16.12 5.20
N ARG A 370 10.71 16.29 5.36
CA ARG A 370 11.62 16.57 4.24
C ARG A 370 11.62 15.45 3.22
N SER A 371 11.57 14.19 3.64
CA SER A 371 11.57 13.07 2.70
C SER A 371 10.36 13.06 1.76
N PHE A 372 9.17 13.43 2.25
CA PHE A 372 7.98 13.61 1.41
C PHE A 372 8.13 14.79 0.46
N VAL A 373 8.61 15.93 0.97
CA VAL A 373 8.77 17.14 0.14
C VAL A 373 9.81 16.90 -0.95
N GLN A 374 10.93 16.25 -0.66
CA GLN A 374 11.94 15.89 -1.66
C GLN A 374 11.36 14.99 -2.76
N SER A 375 10.63 13.93 -2.38
CA SER A 375 10.04 13.01 -3.37
C SER A 375 9.02 13.69 -4.27
N MET A 376 8.20 14.60 -3.73
CA MET A 376 7.23 15.37 -4.53
C MET A 376 7.89 16.48 -5.35
N ALA A 377 8.91 17.15 -4.82
CA ALA A 377 9.62 18.22 -5.52
C ALA A 377 10.45 17.69 -6.69
N ALA A 378 11.00 16.48 -6.58
CA ALA A 378 11.71 15.81 -7.68
C ALA A 378 10.80 15.57 -8.90
N LEU A 379 9.50 15.41 -8.69
CA LEU A 379 8.51 15.24 -9.76
C LEU A 379 7.83 16.56 -10.16
N HIS A 380 8.09 17.67 -9.46
CA HIS A 380 7.42 18.93 -9.75
C HIS A 380 7.72 19.43 -11.17
N GLY A 381 6.67 19.81 -11.92
CA GLY A 381 6.78 20.25 -13.32
C GLY A 381 7.00 19.12 -14.34
N THR A 382 6.92 17.86 -13.92
CA THR A 382 6.92 16.69 -14.83
C THR A 382 5.49 16.17 -15.05
N PRO A 383 5.23 15.43 -16.14
CA PRO A 383 3.92 14.77 -16.34
C PRO A 383 3.51 13.86 -15.18
N GLU A 384 4.46 13.16 -14.56
CA GLU A 384 4.27 12.24 -13.44
C GLU A 384 3.86 13.00 -12.18
N GLY A 385 4.48 14.16 -11.93
CA GLY A 385 4.12 15.05 -10.84
C GLY A 385 2.74 15.69 -11.02
N ASP A 386 2.38 16.09 -12.24
CA ASP A 386 1.05 16.60 -12.58
C ASP A 386 -0.01 15.51 -12.42
N LEU A 387 0.29 14.27 -12.82
CA LEU A 387 -0.58 13.12 -12.63
C LEU A 387 -0.82 12.87 -11.13
N LEU A 388 0.24 12.72 -10.33
CA LEU A 388 0.14 12.51 -8.89
C LEU A 388 -0.71 13.61 -8.23
N ARG A 389 -0.44 14.87 -8.56
CA ARG A 389 -1.19 16.03 -8.06
C ARG A 389 -2.68 15.95 -8.39
N SER A 390 -3.03 15.52 -9.61
CA SER A 390 -4.43 15.38 -10.06
C SER A 390 -5.21 14.29 -9.34
N GLN A 391 -4.51 13.31 -8.78
CA GLN A 391 -5.09 12.17 -8.05
C GLN A 391 -5.36 12.50 -6.56
N LEU A 392 -4.77 13.58 -6.02
CA LEU A 392 -4.89 13.94 -4.61
C LEU A 392 -6.25 14.55 -4.25
N PRO A 393 -6.70 14.41 -2.98
CA PRO A 393 -7.81 15.19 -2.44
C PRO A 393 -7.59 16.69 -2.61
N VAL A 394 -8.67 17.43 -2.93
CA VAL A 394 -8.66 18.88 -3.16
C VAL A 394 -9.41 19.59 -2.04
N GLY A 395 -8.76 20.56 -1.43
CA GLY A 395 -9.31 21.36 -0.33
C GLY A 395 -10.61 22.03 -0.70
N GLY A 396 -11.66 21.82 0.10
CA GLY A 396 -13.02 22.36 -0.10
C GLY A 396 -13.79 21.74 -1.27
N VAL A 397 -13.23 20.68 -1.94
CA VAL A 397 -13.81 20.12 -3.18
C VAL A 397 -13.98 18.61 -3.08
N SER A 398 -12.90 17.84 -2.87
CA SER A 398 -12.97 16.39 -3.03
C SER A 398 -12.22 15.61 -1.94
N GLY A 399 -12.55 14.31 -1.86
CA GLY A 399 -11.88 13.33 -1.01
C GLY A 399 -11.86 13.71 0.47
N THR A 400 -10.81 13.33 1.18
CA THR A 400 -10.65 13.61 2.62
C THR A 400 -10.45 15.09 2.96
N LEU A 401 -10.29 15.96 1.96
CA LEU A 401 -10.18 17.43 2.12
C LEU A 401 -11.46 18.18 1.76
N ALA A 402 -12.55 17.52 1.36
CA ALA A 402 -13.80 18.17 0.99
C ALA A 402 -14.35 19.12 2.08
N GLY A 403 -14.17 18.76 3.36
CA GLY A 403 -14.56 19.56 4.53
C GLY A 403 -13.49 20.51 5.06
N ARG A 404 -12.30 20.60 4.43
CA ARG A 404 -11.17 21.42 4.88
C ARG A 404 -10.79 22.42 3.77
N PHE A 405 -10.21 23.57 4.12
CA PHE A 405 -9.82 24.61 3.15
C PHE A 405 -10.95 25.08 2.21
N GLY A 406 -12.20 25.16 2.72
CA GLY A 406 -13.35 25.59 1.92
C GLY A 406 -13.44 27.10 1.77
N GLY A 407 -14.51 27.58 1.08
CA GLY A 407 -14.77 28.99 0.83
C GLY A 407 -13.72 29.62 -0.08
N ALA A 408 -13.14 30.73 0.33
CA ALA A 408 -12.10 31.44 -0.43
C ALA A 408 -10.81 30.65 -0.64
N ASN A 409 -10.63 29.53 0.05
CA ASN A 409 -9.45 28.68 -0.06
C ASN A 409 -9.72 27.40 -0.88
N ALA A 410 -10.93 27.22 -1.39
CA ALA A 410 -11.28 26.02 -2.16
C ALA A 410 -10.39 25.89 -3.41
N GLY A 411 -9.87 24.68 -3.64
CA GLY A 411 -9.00 24.39 -4.78
C GLY A 411 -7.54 24.82 -4.64
N LEU A 412 -7.15 25.52 -3.55
CA LEU A 412 -5.77 26.00 -3.35
C LEU A 412 -4.84 24.93 -2.81
N VAL A 413 -5.35 23.87 -2.19
CA VAL A 413 -4.57 22.80 -1.56
C VAL A 413 -4.96 21.47 -2.19
N GLN A 414 -3.98 20.72 -2.68
CA GLN A 414 -4.10 19.36 -3.17
C GLN A 414 -3.17 18.47 -2.34
N ALA A 415 -3.72 17.70 -1.42
CA ALA A 415 -2.88 17.02 -0.42
C ALA A 415 -3.50 15.73 0.11
N LYS A 416 -2.63 14.81 0.53
CA LYS A 416 -3.00 13.59 1.23
C LYS A 416 -3.04 13.84 2.73
N THR A 417 -4.14 13.44 3.36
CA THR A 417 -4.30 13.43 4.82
C THR A 417 -3.75 12.13 5.41
N GLY A 418 -3.24 12.18 6.64
CA GLY A 418 -2.91 11.01 7.43
C GLY A 418 -3.52 11.08 8.82
N THR A 419 -4.03 9.94 9.28
CA THR A 419 -4.62 9.76 10.61
C THR A 419 -4.39 8.35 11.10
N ILE A 420 -3.67 8.22 12.21
CA ILE A 420 -3.59 7.02 13.04
C ILE A 420 -3.84 7.41 14.49
N LEU A 421 -3.90 6.44 15.40
CA LEU A 421 -4.25 6.68 16.80
C LEU A 421 -3.41 7.80 17.44
N ASN A 422 -2.11 7.79 17.19
CA ASN A 422 -1.13 8.75 17.76
C ASN A 422 -0.50 9.68 16.72
N GLY A 423 -1.03 9.80 15.51
CA GLY A 423 -0.44 10.60 14.45
C GLY A 423 -1.45 11.33 13.56
N ARG A 424 -1.04 12.53 13.10
CA ARG A 424 -1.73 13.33 12.09
C ARG A 424 -0.72 13.84 11.09
N SER A 425 -1.09 13.85 9.82
CA SER A 425 -0.22 14.38 8.78
C SER A 425 -0.99 15.00 7.62
N LEU A 426 -0.30 15.84 6.86
CA LEU A 426 -0.79 16.43 5.62
C LEU A 426 0.42 16.75 4.73
N SER A 427 0.43 16.22 3.51
CA SER A 427 1.51 16.47 2.54
C SER A 427 0.94 16.65 1.13
N GLY A 428 1.48 17.60 0.38
CA GLY A 428 1.02 17.88 -0.99
C GLY A 428 1.43 19.26 -1.49
N TRP A 429 0.62 19.80 -2.40
CA TRP A 429 0.80 21.08 -3.07
C TRP A 429 -0.13 22.15 -2.53
N ALA A 430 0.35 23.38 -2.49
CA ALA A 430 -0.42 24.55 -2.13
C ALA A 430 -0.12 25.70 -3.10
N ARG A 431 -1.15 26.35 -3.67
CA ARG A 431 -1.01 27.50 -4.57
C ARG A 431 -0.84 28.78 -3.76
N MET A 432 0.25 29.51 -3.98
CA MET A 432 0.54 30.78 -3.34
C MET A 432 -0.09 31.97 -4.06
N ALA A 433 -0.19 33.12 -3.38
CA ALA A 433 -0.76 34.36 -3.94
C ALA A 433 0.00 34.90 -5.16
N ASN A 434 1.30 34.66 -5.23
CA ASN A 434 2.14 35.04 -6.36
C ASN A 434 2.09 34.05 -7.54
N GLY A 435 1.19 33.06 -7.49
CA GLY A 435 1.01 32.05 -8.52
C GLY A 435 2.04 30.90 -8.49
N ARG A 436 3.00 30.91 -7.56
CA ARG A 436 3.93 29.79 -7.38
C ARG A 436 3.25 28.64 -6.68
N ASP A 437 3.78 27.44 -6.89
CA ASP A 437 3.42 26.27 -6.11
C ASP A 437 4.40 26.09 -4.94
N ALA A 438 3.85 25.82 -3.77
CA ALA A 438 4.58 25.32 -2.64
C ALA A 438 4.29 23.83 -2.47
N ILE A 439 5.30 23.06 -2.13
CA ILE A 439 5.20 21.64 -1.71
C ILE A 439 5.48 21.61 -0.23
N PHE A 440 4.62 20.94 0.51
CA PHE A 440 4.72 20.90 1.96
C PHE A 440 4.44 19.52 2.54
N SER A 441 5.02 19.26 3.69
CA SER A 441 4.67 18.13 4.56
C SER A 441 4.69 18.57 6.01
N VAL A 442 3.65 18.15 6.75
CA VAL A 442 3.53 18.31 8.19
C VAL A 442 3.17 16.96 8.78
N ILE A 443 4.00 16.44 9.68
CA ILE A 443 3.79 15.19 10.40
C ILE A 443 3.83 15.47 11.89
N VAL A 444 2.82 15.02 12.61
CA VAL A 444 2.67 15.19 14.06
C VAL A 444 2.45 13.85 14.71
N ASN A 445 3.31 13.46 15.64
CA ASN A 445 3.11 12.28 16.45
C ASN A 445 3.05 12.65 17.94
N GLY A 446 2.37 11.86 18.74
CA GLY A 446 2.20 12.07 20.16
C GLY A 446 1.74 10.81 20.87
N GLU A 447 1.24 10.95 22.08
CA GLU A 447 0.59 9.86 22.79
C GLU A 447 -0.73 9.45 22.09
N ASP A 448 -1.16 8.23 22.32
CA ASP A 448 -2.37 7.67 21.71
C ASP A 448 -3.60 8.55 22.00
N GLY A 449 -4.25 8.99 20.95
CA GLY A 449 -5.43 9.86 21.01
C GLY A 449 -5.16 11.35 21.22
N ALA A 450 -3.95 11.74 21.64
CA ALA A 450 -3.62 13.14 21.98
C ALA A 450 -3.56 14.06 20.74
N THR A 451 -3.23 13.52 19.56
CA THR A 451 -3.01 14.31 18.34
C THR A 451 -4.30 14.80 17.64
N SER A 452 -5.48 14.55 18.18
CA SER A 452 -6.76 14.97 17.56
C SER A 452 -6.87 16.49 17.34
N GLY A 453 -6.33 17.29 18.25
CA GLY A 453 -6.26 18.76 18.14
C GLY A 453 -5.29 19.29 17.09
N SER A 454 -4.35 18.47 16.62
CA SER A 454 -3.31 18.88 15.67
C SER A 454 -3.84 19.13 14.25
N VAL A 455 -5.01 18.61 13.87
CA VAL A 455 -5.61 18.86 12.56
C VAL A 455 -5.83 20.35 12.31
N GLY A 456 -6.37 21.06 13.31
CA GLY A 456 -6.57 22.51 13.23
C GLY A 456 -5.24 23.29 13.15
N ALA A 457 -4.22 22.82 13.85
CA ALA A 457 -2.87 23.41 13.82
C ALA A 457 -2.20 23.21 12.44
N ILE A 458 -2.31 22.01 11.87
CA ILE A 458 -1.84 21.70 10.51
C ILE A 458 -2.55 22.60 9.49
N ASP A 459 -3.89 22.74 9.60
CA ASP A 459 -4.66 23.62 8.71
C ASP A 459 -4.25 25.09 8.84
N ALA A 460 -4.01 25.57 10.07
CA ALA A 460 -3.56 26.92 10.31
C ALA A 460 -2.19 27.19 9.66
N LEU A 461 -1.25 26.25 9.81
CA LEU A 461 0.06 26.34 9.18
C LEU A 461 -0.04 26.38 7.65
N VAL A 462 -0.83 25.50 7.03
CA VAL A 462 -1.00 25.48 5.56
C VAL A 462 -1.70 26.74 5.05
N ARG A 463 -2.62 27.35 5.83
CA ARG A 463 -3.22 28.63 5.48
C ARG A 463 -2.21 29.76 5.39
N GLU A 464 -1.10 29.72 6.12
CA GLU A 464 -0.02 30.70 5.97
C GLU A 464 0.69 30.59 4.60
N ILE A 465 0.69 29.42 3.97
CA ILE A 465 1.22 29.26 2.62
C ILE A 465 0.30 29.89 1.58
N ILE A 466 -1.02 29.70 1.71
CA ILE A 466 -2.03 30.11 0.73
C ILE A 466 -2.64 31.49 1.04
N VAL A 467 -2.12 32.22 2.01
CA VAL A 467 -2.68 33.53 2.41
C VAL A 467 -2.73 34.48 1.20
N ASN A 468 -3.89 35.12 0.98
CA ASN A 468 -4.17 36.01 -0.15
C ASN A 468 -4.06 35.34 -1.55
N ALA A 469 -4.01 34.02 -1.65
CA ALA A 469 -4.07 33.32 -2.93
C ALA A 469 -5.51 33.41 -3.53
N THR A 470 -5.57 33.40 -4.85
CA THR A 470 -6.85 33.34 -5.57
C THR A 470 -7.14 31.93 -5.98
N PRO A 471 -8.32 31.37 -5.66
CA PRO A 471 -8.72 30.05 -6.12
C PRO A 471 -8.66 29.93 -7.65
N PRO A 472 -8.37 28.74 -8.18
CA PRO A 472 -8.44 28.49 -9.62
C PRO A 472 -9.89 28.63 -10.12
N GLU A 473 -10.07 28.93 -11.41
CA GLU A 473 -11.40 28.96 -11.99
C GLU A 473 -12.10 27.60 -11.94
N PRO A 474 -13.43 27.54 -11.79
CA PRO A 474 -14.20 26.30 -11.62
C PRO A 474 -13.97 25.25 -12.70
N ALA A 475 -13.66 25.65 -13.94
CA ALA A 475 -13.41 24.71 -15.04
C ALA A 475 -12.16 23.83 -14.85
N SER A 476 -11.20 24.27 -14.04
CA SER A 476 -10.00 23.48 -13.73
C SER A 476 -10.20 22.46 -12.61
N LEU A 477 -11.32 22.56 -11.88
CA LEU A 477 -11.69 21.65 -10.77
C LEU A 477 -12.56 20.48 -11.24
N ALA A 478 -13.17 20.57 -12.43
CA ALA A 478 -14.07 19.53 -12.98
C ALA A 478 -13.39 18.20 -13.30
N ASN A 479 -12.06 18.18 -13.41
CA ASN A 479 -11.28 16.94 -13.61
C ASN A 479 -10.91 16.25 -12.28
N ALA A 480 -11.40 16.75 -11.15
CA ALA A 480 -11.14 16.21 -9.81
C ALA A 480 -12.25 15.28 -9.29
N GLU A 481 -13.34 15.04 -10.08
CA GLU A 481 -14.43 14.12 -9.75
C GLU A 481 -14.23 12.70 -10.25
#